data_a1589856d1a8370e5f07e3fff29559d7
#
_entry.id   a1589856d1a8370e5f07e3fff29559d7
#
_cell.length_a   1.000
_cell.length_b   1.000
_cell.length_c   1.000
_cell.angle_alpha   90.00
_cell.angle_beta   90.00
_cell.angle_gamma   90.00
#
_symmetry.space_group_name_H-M   'P 1'
#
loop_
_entity.id
_entity.type
_entity.pdbx_description
1 polymer ?
#
loop_
_entity_poly.entity_id
_entity_poly.type
_entity_poly.pdbx_seq_one_letter_code
_entity_poly.pdbx_strand_id
1 'polypeptide(L)'
;FSLPGDSHKFRDWKKGGHGTVDMSKSIIMSVDTYYYKNAYRLGIDKLHDWMSSFGFGKKTGIDLPNEKPGIMPSPEWKQKTYKKDWLPGETISVSIGQGAFLASPLQVANATAMTAIKGKHLTPHILKNSKGEAEVPIIDKPDGIIEFSGTESDWLKMHTAMEDTVKRGTAKGIYTPVYRIAGKTGTA
;
A
#
# COMPACT_ATOMS: atom_id res chain seq x y z
N PHE A 1 -0.05 19.61 -8.45
CA PHE A 1 -1.37 19.16 -8.87
C PHE A 1 -2.44 19.99 -8.18
N SER A 2 -3.51 20.35 -8.88
CA SER A 2 -4.69 21.00 -8.32
C SER A 2 -5.94 20.30 -8.84
N LEU A 3 -6.98 20.27 -8.02
CA LEU A 3 -8.29 19.81 -8.45
C LEU A 3 -8.97 20.86 -9.31
N PRO A 4 -9.79 20.48 -10.29
CA PRO A 4 -10.59 21.43 -11.06
C PRO A 4 -11.47 22.28 -10.12
N GLY A 5 -11.40 23.60 -10.25
CA GLY A 5 -12.17 24.56 -9.43
C GLY A 5 -11.65 24.76 -8.00
N ASP A 6 -10.53 24.15 -7.62
CA ASP A 6 -9.90 24.32 -6.31
C ASP A 6 -8.58 25.09 -6.44
N SER A 7 -8.40 26.09 -5.60
CA SER A 7 -7.16 26.87 -5.52
C SER A 7 -6.04 26.13 -4.75
N HIS A 8 -6.38 25.07 -4.01
CA HIS A 8 -5.42 24.27 -3.26
C HIS A 8 -4.42 23.58 -4.19
N LYS A 9 -3.14 23.63 -3.82
CA LYS A 9 -2.04 22.99 -4.56
C LYS A 9 -1.46 21.84 -3.78
N PHE A 10 -1.73 20.64 -4.23
CA PHE A 10 -1.06 19.41 -3.75
C PHE A 10 0.35 19.38 -4.36
N ARG A 11 1.35 19.42 -3.50
CA ARG A 11 2.76 19.56 -3.90
C ARG A 11 3.49 18.23 -3.72
N ASP A 12 4.55 18.07 -4.49
CA ASP A 12 5.53 17.01 -4.32
C ASP A 12 6.54 17.40 -3.24
N TRP A 13 7.17 16.39 -2.64
CA TRP A 13 8.24 16.63 -1.67
C TRP A 13 9.43 17.36 -2.27
N LYS A 14 9.70 17.17 -3.58
CA LYS A 14 10.77 17.84 -4.29
C LYS A 14 10.31 19.20 -4.83
N LYS A 15 10.91 20.28 -4.32
CA LYS A 15 10.70 21.62 -4.85
C LYS A 15 11.09 21.68 -6.33
N GLY A 16 10.17 22.13 -7.20
CA GLY A 16 10.37 22.16 -8.65
C GLY A 16 9.96 20.87 -9.38
N GLY A 17 9.58 19.82 -8.64
CA GLY A 17 9.07 18.56 -9.19
C GLY A 17 10.15 17.67 -9.81
N HIS A 18 9.70 16.64 -10.53
CA HIS A 18 10.54 15.56 -11.07
C HIS A 18 10.60 15.52 -12.61
N GLY A 19 10.03 16.53 -13.29
CA GLY A 19 9.90 16.51 -14.76
C GLY A 19 8.95 15.40 -15.22
N THR A 20 9.24 14.79 -16.37
CA THR A 20 8.46 13.66 -16.88
C THR A 20 8.66 12.42 -15.97
N VAL A 21 7.55 11.83 -15.58
CA VAL A 21 7.50 10.71 -14.62
C VAL A 21 6.63 9.61 -15.19
N ASP A 22 7.21 8.41 -15.32
CA ASP A 22 6.52 7.15 -15.56
C ASP A 22 6.27 6.40 -14.24
N MET A 23 5.66 5.21 -14.31
CA MET A 23 5.38 4.37 -13.15
C MET A 23 6.66 3.98 -12.40
N SER A 24 7.70 3.55 -13.10
CA SER A 24 8.95 3.12 -12.46
C SER A 24 9.61 4.27 -11.73
N LYS A 25 9.75 5.43 -12.38
CA LYS A 25 10.31 6.64 -11.76
C LYS A 25 9.48 7.13 -10.57
N SER A 26 8.15 6.97 -10.64
CA SER A 26 7.27 7.36 -9.52
C SER A 26 7.52 6.55 -8.27
N ILE A 27 7.82 5.27 -8.40
CA ILE A 27 8.17 4.37 -7.29
C ILE A 27 9.57 4.70 -6.78
N ILE A 28 10.56 4.76 -7.68
CA ILE A 28 11.98 4.99 -7.36
C ILE A 28 12.18 6.31 -6.61
N MET A 29 11.56 7.38 -7.07
CA MET A 29 11.73 8.74 -6.55
C MET A 29 10.60 9.16 -5.60
N SER A 30 9.66 8.27 -5.30
CA SER A 30 8.51 8.56 -4.42
C SER A 30 7.75 9.83 -4.85
N VAL A 31 7.29 9.87 -6.08
CA VAL A 31 6.69 11.07 -6.69
C VAL A 31 5.21 11.16 -6.34
N ASP A 32 4.85 11.97 -5.36
CA ASP A 32 3.47 12.12 -4.86
C ASP A 32 2.50 12.58 -5.95
N THR A 33 2.91 13.58 -6.75
CA THR A 33 2.06 14.16 -7.79
C THR A 33 1.65 13.17 -8.89
N TYR A 34 2.43 12.10 -9.10
CA TYR A 34 2.05 11.00 -9.98
C TYR A 34 0.82 10.24 -9.42
N TYR A 35 0.87 9.93 -8.12
CA TYR A 35 -0.21 9.22 -7.43
C TYR A 35 -1.46 10.09 -7.27
N TYR A 36 -1.33 11.37 -6.97
CA TYR A 36 -2.46 12.32 -6.93
C TYR A 36 -3.27 12.30 -8.22
N LYS A 37 -2.59 12.41 -9.37
CA LYS A 37 -3.23 12.42 -10.67
C LYS A 37 -3.94 11.10 -11.00
N ASN A 38 -3.29 9.98 -10.67
CA ASN A 38 -3.84 8.65 -10.95
C ASN A 38 -5.01 8.34 -10.02
N ALA A 39 -4.92 8.67 -8.72
CA ALA A 39 -6.00 8.46 -7.77
C ALA A 39 -7.23 9.31 -8.09
N TYR A 40 -7.03 10.55 -8.51
CA TYR A 40 -8.13 11.40 -8.97
C TYR A 40 -8.89 10.77 -10.15
N ARG A 41 -8.16 10.15 -11.10
CA ARG A 41 -8.76 9.45 -12.25
C ARG A 41 -9.43 8.14 -11.86
N LEU A 42 -8.84 7.41 -10.92
CA LEU A 42 -9.33 6.11 -10.46
C LEU A 42 -10.60 6.25 -9.63
N GLY A 43 -10.66 7.28 -8.79
CA GLY A 43 -11.71 7.48 -7.80
C GLY A 43 -11.48 6.70 -6.50
N ILE A 44 -12.18 7.13 -5.44
CA ILE A 44 -12.00 6.53 -4.11
C ILE A 44 -12.50 5.10 -4.05
N ASP A 45 -13.58 4.74 -4.74
CA ASP A 45 -14.19 3.42 -4.65
C ASP A 45 -13.21 2.34 -5.16
N LYS A 46 -12.65 2.53 -6.35
CA LYS A 46 -11.64 1.62 -6.89
C LYS A 46 -10.37 1.59 -6.06
N LEU A 47 -9.93 2.75 -5.54
CA LEU A 47 -8.76 2.81 -4.64
C LEU A 47 -9.03 2.04 -3.36
N HIS A 48 -10.22 2.20 -2.76
CA HIS A 48 -10.66 1.47 -1.58
C HIS A 48 -10.67 -0.05 -1.82
N ASP A 49 -11.28 -0.51 -2.90
CA ASP A 49 -11.38 -1.93 -3.23
C ASP A 49 -9.99 -2.56 -3.40
N TRP A 50 -9.12 -1.87 -4.14
CA TRP A 50 -7.74 -2.31 -4.35
C TRP A 50 -6.95 -2.41 -3.04
N MET A 51 -6.94 -1.36 -2.24
CA MET A 51 -6.23 -1.34 -0.97
C MET A 51 -6.80 -2.36 0.02
N SER A 52 -8.13 -2.53 0.03
CA SER A 52 -8.81 -3.55 0.85
C SER A 52 -8.46 -4.98 0.44
N SER A 53 -8.16 -5.22 -0.84
CA SER A 53 -7.68 -6.52 -1.31
C SER A 53 -6.28 -6.87 -0.79
N PHE A 54 -5.46 -5.86 -0.45
CA PHE A 54 -4.18 -6.02 0.25
C PHE A 54 -4.31 -6.12 1.78
N GLY A 55 -5.55 -6.20 2.30
CA GLY A 55 -5.82 -6.38 3.72
C GLY A 55 -5.92 -5.08 4.54
N PHE A 56 -5.81 -3.89 3.92
CA PHE A 56 -6.00 -2.65 4.65
C PHE A 56 -7.46 -2.45 5.06
N GLY A 57 -7.68 -1.92 6.27
CA GLY A 57 -9.01 -1.76 6.85
C GLY A 57 -9.62 -3.03 7.42
N LYS A 58 -8.89 -4.15 7.42
CA LYS A 58 -9.31 -5.47 7.94
C LYS A 58 -8.27 -6.03 8.90
N LYS A 59 -8.67 -6.93 9.78
CA LYS A 59 -7.73 -7.72 10.57
C LYS A 59 -6.95 -8.65 9.65
N THR A 60 -5.66 -8.87 9.92
CA THR A 60 -4.83 -9.82 9.16
C THR A 60 -5.16 -11.27 9.51
N GLY A 61 -5.80 -11.48 10.66
CA GLY A 61 -6.11 -12.82 11.16
C GLY A 61 -4.96 -13.48 11.94
N ILE A 62 -3.95 -12.70 12.32
CA ILE A 62 -2.86 -13.22 13.16
C ILE A 62 -3.40 -13.84 14.44
N ASP A 63 -2.75 -14.89 14.90
CA ASP A 63 -3.04 -15.64 16.13
C ASP A 63 -2.72 -14.86 17.44
N LEU A 64 -2.91 -13.54 17.40
CA LEU A 64 -2.80 -12.65 18.56
C LEU A 64 -4.15 -11.99 18.89
N PRO A 65 -4.47 -11.82 20.19
CA PRO A 65 -5.67 -11.12 20.60
C PRO A 65 -5.56 -9.62 20.34
N ASN A 66 -6.73 -8.96 20.26
CA ASN A 66 -6.86 -7.50 20.20
C ASN A 66 -6.28 -6.81 18.95
N GLU A 67 -6.08 -7.54 17.85
CA GLU A 67 -5.69 -6.93 16.58
C GLU A 67 -6.65 -5.81 16.17
N LYS A 68 -6.10 -4.70 15.71
CA LYS A 68 -6.87 -3.55 15.21
C LYS A 68 -6.90 -3.57 13.67
N PRO A 69 -8.08 -3.33 13.05
CA PRO A 69 -8.22 -3.41 11.59
C PRO A 69 -7.65 -2.18 10.85
N GLY A 70 -7.19 -1.15 11.56
CA GLY A 70 -6.89 0.12 10.90
C GLY A 70 -8.13 0.78 10.29
N ILE A 71 -7.92 1.69 9.35
CA ILE A 71 -9.00 2.34 8.59
C ILE A 71 -8.58 2.40 7.11
N MET A 72 -9.34 1.76 6.22
CA MET A 72 -9.33 2.05 4.80
C MET A 72 -10.58 2.89 4.51
N PRO A 73 -10.44 4.23 4.35
CA PRO A 73 -11.60 5.10 4.27
C PRO A 73 -12.36 4.94 2.96
N SER A 74 -13.68 5.16 3.02
CA SER A 74 -14.58 5.20 1.87
C SER A 74 -15.65 6.28 2.08
N PRO A 75 -16.45 6.62 1.05
CA PRO A 75 -17.59 7.50 1.21
C PRO A 75 -18.59 7.01 2.29
N GLU A 76 -18.88 5.71 2.31
CA GLU A 76 -19.79 5.09 3.29
C GLU A 76 -19.21 5.19 4.71
N TRP A 77 -17.92 4.88 4.87
CA TRP A 77 -17.24 5.03 6.16
C TRP A 77 -17.32 6.47 6.67
N LYS A 78 -17.05 7.45 5.80
CA LYS A 78 -17.12 8.86 6.17
C LYS A 78 -18.54 9.29 6.55
N GLN A 79 -19.53 8.90 5.76
CA GLN A 79 -20.94 9.19 6.04
C GLN A 79 -21.39 8.55 7.35
N LYS A 80 -20.99 7.32 7.61
CA LYS A 80 -21.30 6.61 8.86
C LYS A 80 -20.68 7.30 10.08
N THR A 81 -19.40 7.71 9.95
CA THR A 81 -18.58 8.21 11.07
C THR A 81 -18.82 9.70 11.34
N TYR A 82 -18.85 10.51 10.29
CA TYR A 82 -18.86 11.98 10.40
C TYR A 82 -20.14 12.63 9.88
N LYS A 83 -21.04 11.89 9.27
CA LYS A 83 -22.27 12.41 8.63
C LYS A 83 -21.96 13.47 7.56
N LYS A 84 -20.90 13.27 6.81
CA LYS A 84 -20.40 14.18 5.77
C LYS A 84 -20.11 13.44 4.49
N ASP A 85 -20.30 14.13 3.37
CA ASP A 85 -19.97 13.60 2.05
C ASP A 85 -18.45 13.53 1.83
N TRP A 86 -18.04 12.62 0.93
CA TRP A 86 -16.66 12.48 0.51
C TRP A 86 -16.23 13.65 -0.38
N LEU A 87 -15.07 14.20 -0.12
CA LEU A 87 -14.50 15.27 -0.93
C LEU A 87 -13.37 14.73 -1.82
N PRO A 88 -13.25 15.20 -3.08
CA PRO A 88 -12.19 14.74 -3.98
C PRO A 88 -10.77 14.90 -3.43
N GLY A 89 -10.52 15.93 -2.63
CA GLY A 89 -9.24 16.15 -1.96
C GLY A 89 -8.85 15.07 -0.97
N GLU A 90 -9.81 14.39 -0.39
CA GLU A 90 -9.56 13.27 0.53
C GLU A 90 -9.00 12.05 -0.23
N THR A 91 -9.50 11.79 -1.46
CA THR A 91 -8.93 10.77 -2.33
C THR A 91 -7.46 11.03 -2.61
N ILE A 92 -7.10 12.30 -2.83
CA ILE A 92 -5.70 12.70 -3.05
C ILE A 92 -4.83 12.38 -1.83
N SER A 93 -5.29 12.71 -0.63
CA SER A 93 -4.56 12.40 0.61
C SER A 93 -4.42 10.90 0.83
N VAL A 94 -5.50 10.14 0.66
CA VAL A 94 -5.50 8.67 0.82
C VAL A 94 -4.58 8.00 -0.19
N SER A 95 -4.41 8.55 -1.39
CA SER A 95 -3.58 7.96 -2.45
C SER A 95 -2.10 7.82 -2.12
N ILE A 96 -1.63 8.53 -1.12
CA ILE A 96 -0.26 8.45 -0.61
C ILE A 96 -0.19 7.95 0.84
N GLY A 97 -1.29 7.33 1.32
CA GLY A 97 -1.35 6.78 2.68
C GLY A 97 -1.53 7.83 3.78
N GLN A 98 -2.10 8.99 3.44
CA GLN A 98 -2.33 10.09 4.37
C GLN A 98 -3.84 10.31 4.62
N GLY A 99 -4.18 11.34 5.40
CA GLY A 99 -5.56 11.69 5.74
C GLY A 99 -6.17 10.73 6.74
N ALA A 100 -7.33 10.16 6.42
CA ALA A 100 -8.04 9.23 7.30
C ALA A 100 -7.57 7.78 7.20
N PHE A 101 -6.60 7.48 6.32
CA PHE A 101 -6.03 6.14 6.19
C PHE A 101 -5.19 5.80 7.43
N LEU A 102 -5.48 4.66 8.05
CA LEU A 102 -4.71 4.13 9.18
C LEU A 102 -4.40 2.65 8.95
N ALA A 103 -3.13 2.30 9.05
CA ALA A 103 -2.67 0.92 8.95
C ALA A 103 -1.78 0.54 10.15
N SER A 104 -1.92 -0.68 10.62
CA SER A 104 -0.97 -1.23 11.59
C SER A 104 0.35 -1.60 10.90
N PRO A 105 1.49 -1.61 11.62
CA PRO A 105 2.75 -2.12 11.07
C PRO A 105 2.62 -3.54 10.52
N LEU A 106 1.79 -4.38 11.13
CA LEU A 106 1.52 -5.74 10.67
C LEU A 106 0.80 -5.75 9.31
N GLN A 107 -0.19 -4.89 9.10
CA GLN A 107 -0.86 -4.76 7.80
C GLN A 107 0.11 -4.31 6.71
N VAL A 108 0.99 -3.35 7.02
CA VAL A 108 2.02 -2.90 6.06
C VAL A 108 3.00 -4.03 5.73
N ALA A 109 3.45 -4.79 6.75
CA ALA A 109 4.33 -5.94 6.54
C ALA A 109 3.65 -7.02 5.69
N ASN A 110 2.39 -7.33 5.98
CA ASN A 110 1.62 -8.33 5.22
C ASN A 110 1.39 -7.90 3.77
N ALA A 111 0.99 -6.65 3.51
CA ALA A 111 0.84 -6.12 2.17
C ALA A 111 2.18 -6.12 1.39
N THR A 112 3.29 -5.86 2.08
CA THR A 112 4.64 -5.95 1.50
C THR A 112 4.98 -7.39 1.13
N ALA A 113 4.69 -8.35 2.01
CA ALA A 113 4.86 -9.78 1.74
C ALA A 113 4.01 -10.23 0.54
N MET A 114 2.73 -9.82 0.50
CA MET A 114 1.84 -10.09 -0.64
C MET A 114 2.40 -9.51 -1.95
N THR A 115 2.95 -8.30 -1.90
CA THR A 115 3.64 -7.69 -3.04
C THR A 115 4.83 -8.55 -3.50
N ALA A 116 5.67 -9.00 -2.56
CA ALA A 116 6.85 -9.82 -2.87
C ALA A 116 6.50 -11.17 -3.52
N ILE A 117 5.36 -11.76 -3.15
CA ILE A 117 4.88 -13.05 -3.66
C ILE A 117 3.78 -12.90 -4.72
N LYS A 118 3.72 -11.74 -5.39
CA LYS A 118 2.87 -11.46 -6.55
C LYS A 118 1.37 -11.63 -6.25
N GLY A 119 0.92 -11.03 -5.16
CA GLY A 119 -0.48 -10.96 -4.78
C GLY A 119 -1.03 -12.21 -4.08
N LYS A 120 -0.21 -13.20 -3.77
CA LYS A 120 -0.65 -14.32 -2.93
C LYS A 120 -0.90 -13.83 -1.50
N HIS A 121 -2.01 -14.24 -0.93
CA HIS A 121 -2.37 -13.90 0.44
C HIS A 121 -1.93 -14.99 1.40
N LEU A 122 -1.28 -14.61 2.51
CA LEU A 122 -0.88 -15.48 3.60
C LEU A 122 -1.38 -14.87 4.90
N THR A 123 -2.05 -15.66 5.72
CA THR A 123 -2.39 -15.23 7.07
C THR A 123 -1.13 -15.27 7.94
N PRO A 124 -0.71 -14.13 8.52
CA PRO A 124 0.45 -14.13 9.41
C PRO A 124 0.14 -14.90 10.70
N HIS A 125 1.14 -15.59 11.23
CA HIS A 125 1.02 -16.33 12.49
C HIS A 125 2.33 -16.28 13.27
N ILE A 126 2.25 -16.42 14.59
CA ILE A 126 3.41 -16.50 15.50
C ILE A 126 3.67 -17.95 15.87
N LEU A 127 2.60 -18.74 16.09
CA LEU A 127 2.73 -20.11 16.46
C LEU A 127 3.23 -20.94 15.28
N LYS A 128 4.42 -21.52 15.40
CA LYS A 128 5.02 -22.35 14.37
C LYS A 128 4.52 -23.79 14.42
N ASN A 129 4.41 -24.35 15.62
CA ASN A 129 3.83 -25.66 15.89
C ASN A 129 3.44 -25.76 17.37
N SER A 130 2.52 -26.65 17.69
CA SER A 130 2.19 -27.04 19.07
C SER A 130 2.53 -28.51 19.29
N LYS A 131 3.09 -28.82 20.47
CA LYS A 131 3.19 -30.22 20.95
C LYS A 131 2.00 -30.46 21.85
N GLY A 132 1.02 -31.26 21.42
CA GLY A 132 -0.18 -31.61 22.19
C GLY A 132 -1.30 -32.15 21.32
N GLU A 133 -2.43 -32.47 21.93
CA GLU A 133 -3.59 -33.10 21.26
C GLU A 133 -4.33 -32.18 20.26
N ALA A 134 -4.10 -30.90 20.31
CA ALA A 134 -4.63 -29.94 19.32
C ALA A 134 -3.54 -29.56 18.33
N GLU A 135 -3.54 -30.17 17.16
CA GLU A 135 -2.83 -29.61 16.02
C GLU A 135 -3.49 -28.30 15.63
N VAL A 136 -2.83 -27.17 15.96
CA VAL A 136 -3.20 -25.90 15.34
C VAL A 136 -2.73 -25.96 13.89
N PRO A 137 -3.63 -25.93 12.91
CA PRO A 137 -3.22 -25.99 11.52
C PRO A 137 -2.40 -24.74 11.20
N ILE A 138 -1.11 -24.96 10.96
CA ILE A 138 -0.25 -23.92 10.40
C ILE A 138 -0.61 -23.85 8.92
N ILE A 139 -1.24 -22.76 8.53
CA ILE A 139 -1.62 -22.53 7.14
C ILE A 139 -0.42 -21.97 6.41
N ASP A 140 0.52 -22.83 6.03
CA ASP A 140 1.64 -22.46 5.13
C ASP A 140 1.19 -22.32 3.65
N LYS A 141 -0.11 -22.44 3.39
CA LYS A 141 -0.67 -22.30 2.05
C LYS A 141 -1.25 -20.91 1.87
N PRO A 142 -1.10 -20.32 0.68
CA PRO A 142 -1.79 -19.09 0.37
C PRO A 142 -3.30 -19.23 0.56
N ASP A 143 -3.91 -18.34 1.35
CA ASP A 143 -5.36 -18.31 1.60
C ASP A 143 -6.15 -17.83 0.38
N GLY A 144 -5.45 -17.38 -0.65
CA GLY A 144 -6.03 -16.87 -1.88
C GLY A 144 -5.01 -16.09 -2.71
N ILE A 145 -5.49 -15.58 -3.81
CA ILE A 145 -4.75 -14.66 -4.68
C ILE A 145 -5.62 -13.42 -4.83
N ILE A 146 -5.03 -12.23 -4.68
CA ILE A 146 -5.72 -11.01 -5.03
C ILE A 146 -6.14 -11.10 -6.49
N GLU A 147 -7.39 -10.82 -6.79
CA GLU A 147 -7.84 -10.64 -8.17
C GLU A 147 -7.12 -9.43 -8.77
N PHE A 148 -5.97 -9.71 -9.32
CA PHE A 148 -5.11 -8.72 -9.95
C PHE A 148 -5.17 -8.93 -11.46
N SER A 149 -5.60 -7.92 -12.17
CA SER A 149 -5.64 -7.93 -13.64
C SER A 149 -4.26 -7.74 -14.30
N GLY A 150 -3.19 -7.66 -13.49
CA GLY A 150 -1.83 -7.49 -13.97
C GLY A 150 -1.18 -8.80 -14.41
N THR A 151 -0.20 -8.66 -15.28
CA THR A 151 0.60 -9.75 -15.81
C THR A 151 1.84 -10.00 -14.96
N GLU A 152 2.52 -11.13 -15.20
CA GLU A 152 3.85 -11.39 -14.63
C GLU A 152 4.84 -10.24 -14.92
N SER A 153 4.73 -9.63 -16.11
CA SER A 153 5.54 -8.46 -16.49
C SER A 153 5.28 -7.24 -15.61
N ASP A 154 4.04 -7.06 -15.15
CA ASP A 154 3.70 -5.91 -14.29
C ASP A 154 4.27 -6.09 -12.88
N TRP A 155 4.21 -7.30 -12.33
CA TRP A 155 4.88 -7.63 -11.07
C TRP A 155 6.39 -7.43 -11.17
N LEU A 156 7.01 -7.90 -12.27
CA LEU A 156 8.44 -7.72 -12.49
C LEU A 156 8.84 -6.25 -12.57
N LYS A 157 8.07 -5.42 -13.27
CA LYS A 157 8.30 -3.97 -13.34
C LYS A 157 8.24 -3.32 -11.97
N MET A 158 7.24 -3.70 -11.16
CA MET A 158 7.09 -3.18 -9.80
C MET A 158 8.25 -3.60 -8.90
N HIS A 159 8.62 -4.89 -8.88
CA HIS A 159 9.74 -5.39 -8.10
C HIS A 159 11.06 -4.72 -8.52
N THR A 160 11.31 -4.58 -9.82
CA THR A 160 12.49 -3.88 -10.34
C THR A 160 12.52 -2.41 -9.88
N ALA A 161 11.39 -1.71 -9.94
CA ALA A 161 11.32 -0.34 -9.46
C ALA A 161 11.55 -0.22 -7.95
N MET A 162 11.08 -1.18 -7.16
CA MET A 162 11.34 -1.23 -5.71
C MET A 162 12.82 -1.54 -5.40
N GLU A 163 13.48 -2.42 -6.17
CA GLU A 163 14.94 -2.61 -6.07
C GLU A 163 15.70 -1.33 -6.42
N ASP A 164 15.30 -0.68 -7.49
CA ASP A 164 15.91 0.58 -7.93
C ASP A 164 15.69 1.71 -6.92
N THR A 165 14.62 1.68 -6.15
CA THR A 165 14.42 2.60 -5.01
C THR A 165 15.56 2.50 -4.01
N VAL A 166 16.05 1.29 -3.75
CA VAL A 166 17.21 1.05 -2.87
C VAL A 166 18.54 1.30 -3.57
N LYS A 167 18.68 0.92 -4.84
CA LYS A 167 19.95 1.10 -5.58
C LYS A 167 20.27 2.55 -5.89
N ARG A 168 19.27 3.35 -6.30
CA ARG A 168 19.48 4.70 -6.84
C ARG A 168 18.35 5.71 -6.52
N GLY A 169 17.37 5.31 -5.72
CA GLY A 169 16.22 6.11 -5.36
C GLY A 169 16.27 6.65 -3.92
N THR A 170 15.08 6.86 -3.38
CA THR A 170 14.89 7.48 -2.05
C THR A 170 15.39 6.62 -0.89
N ALA A 171 15.59 5.32 -1.07
CA ALA A 171 16.12 4.39 -0.07
C ALA A 171 17.62 4.05 -0.26
N LYS A 172 18.37 4.84 -1.03
CA LYS A 172 19.78 4.58 -1.34
C LYS A 172 20.67 4.38 -0.10
N GLY A 173 20.30 4.95 1.03
CA GLY A 173 21.06 4.85 2.28
C GLY A 173 21.16 3.44 2.87
N ILE A 174 20.28 2.52 2.47
CA ILE A 174 20.32 1.10 2.92
C ILE A 174 20.88 0.15 1.87
N TYR A 175 21.42 0.67 0.77
CA TYR A 175 21.99 -0.16 -0.29
C TYR A 175 23.20 -0.95 0.20
N THR A 176 23.27 -2.22 -0.17
CA THR A 176 24.42 -3.09 0.03
C THR A 176 24.65 -3.95 -1.23
N PRO A 177 25.92 -4.24 -1.61
CA PRO A 177 26.20 -5.16 -2.69
C PRO A 177 26.09 -6.65 -2.29
N VAL A 178 25.93 -6.94 -0.99
CA VAL A 178 25.97 -8.31 -0.46
C VAL A 178 24.69 -9.09 -0.81
N TYR A 179 23.52 -8.39 -0.82
CA TYR A 179 22.24 -8.99 -1.15
C TYR A 179 21.29 -7.96 -1.77
N ARG A 180 20.25 -8.45 -2.42
CA ARG A 180 19.23 -7.59 -3.05
C ARG A 180 18.19 -7.15 -2.04
N ILE A 181 17.90 -5.86 -2.03
CA ILE A 181 16.83 -5.28 -1.24
C ILE A 181 15.86 -4.57 -2.19
N ALA A 182 14.59 -4.86 -2.04
CA ALA A 182 13.50 -4.10 -2.66
C ALA A 182 12.72 -3.38 -1.58
N GLY A 183 12.36 -2.14 -1.80
CA GLY A 183 11.66 -1.35 -0.79
C GLY A 183 10.96 -0.13 -1.34
N LYS A 184 10.14 0.48 -0.49
CA LYS A 184 9.50 1.78 -0.74
C LYS A 184 9.58 2.62 0.52
N THR A 185 10.08 3.83 0.39
CA THR A 185 10.08 4.80 1.50
C THR A 185 8.66 5.30 1.76
N GLY A 186 8.35 5.56 3.02
CA GLY A 186 7.10 6.16 3.49
C GLY A 186 7.38 7.37 4.39
N THR A 187 6.34 8.15 4.64
CA THR A 187 6.30 9.21 5.66
C THR A 187 5.15 8.89 6.61
N ALA A 188 5.46 8.81 7.91
CA ALA A 188 4.48 8.58 8.97
C ALA A 188 4.06 9.91 9.60
#